data_73728e61dcf666780fd01ba776d1d4a4
#
_entry.id   73728e61dcf666780fd01ba776d1d4a4
#
_cell.length_a   1.000
_cell.length_b   1.000
_cell.length_c   1.000
_cell.angle_alpha   90.00
_cell.angle_beta   90.00
_cell.angle_gamma   90.00
#
_symmetry.space_group_name_H-M   'P 1'
#
loop_
_entity.id
_entity.type
_entity.pdbx_description
1 polymer ?
#
loop_
_entity_poly.entity_id
_entity_poly.type
_entity_poly.pdbx_seq_one_letter_code
_entity_poly.pdbx_strand_id
1 'polypeptide(L)' 'MKQGKPIIEYDPYGHTGNIFWILGEVSKIMRKQCRIIDYNDLRDRVFEAQSYEEALAIISEEVTLVRKRR' A
#
# COMPACT_ATOMS: atom_id res chain seq x y z
N MET A 1 2.22 -6.97 23.31
CA MET A 1 2.61 -7.71 22.10
C MET A 1 2.78 -6.79 20.92
N LYS A 2 3.89 -6.88 20.27
CA LYS A 2 4.19 -6.01 19.14
C LYS A 2 3.67 -6.59 17.86
N GLN A 3 2.96 -5.79 17.09
CA GLN A 3 2.45 -6.19 15.79
C GLN A 3 3.35 -5.62 14.71
N GLY A 4 3.78 -6.47 13.80
CA GLY A 4 4.47 -5.98 12.63
C GLY A 4 3.50 -5.31 11.68
N LYS A 5 4.04 -4.61 10.70
CA LYS A 5 3.20 -4.06 9.65
C LYS A 5 2.58 -5.18 8.83
N PRO A 6 1.35 -5.02 8.37
CA PRO A 6 0.76 -6.00 7.46
C PRO A 6 1.61 -6.13 6.20
N ILE A 7 1.61 -7.31 5.62
CA ILE A 7 2.41 -7.59 4.43
C ILE A 7 1.48 -7.68 3.23
N ILE A 8 1.84 -6.99 2.15
CA ILE A 8 1.14 -7.08 0.88
C ILE A 8 2.16 -7.53 -0.16
N GLU A 9 1.88 -8.67 -0.79
CA GLU A 9 2.73 -9.18 -1.87
C GLU A 9 2.17 -8.67 -3.20
N TYR A 10 3.03 -8.13 -4.03
CA TYR A 10 2.61 -7.58 -5.30
C TYR A 10 3.56 -8.04 -6.42
N ASP A 11 3.03 -8.06 -7.63
CA ASP A 11 3.80 -8.42 -8.82
C ASP A 11 3.85 -7.20 -9.74
N PRO A 12 5.00 -6.53 -9.83
CA PRO A 12 5.08 -5.29 -10.61
C PRO A 12 4.78 -5.48 -12.09
N TYR A 13 4.78 -6.72 -12.56
CA TYR A 13 4.50 -7.01 -13.96
C TYR A 13 3.12 -7.61 -14.16
N GLY A 14 2.33 -7.76 -13.10
CA GLY A 14 0.99 -8.30 -13.18
C GLY A 14 -0.03 -7.28 -12.65
N HIS A 15 -1.30 -7.70 -12.59
CA HIS A 15 -2.34 -6.77 -12.15
C HIS A 15 -2.18 -6.36 -10.69
N THR A 16 -1.51 -7.17 -9.88
CA THR A 16 -1.32 -6.82 -8.47
C THR A 16 -0.23 -5.76 -8.30
N GLY A 17 0.47 -5.39 -9.37
CA GLY A 17 1.40 -4.28 -9.34
C GLY A 17 0.74 -2.94 -9.58
N ASN A 18 -0.55 -2.93 -9.90
CA ASN A 18 -1.28 -1.70 -10.14
C ASN A 18 -1.45 -0.95 -8.82
N ILE A 19 -1.16 0.35 -8.83
CA ILE A 19 -1.25 1.16 -7.62
C ILE A 19 -2.66 1.14 -7.04
N PHE A 20 -3.69 1.15 -7.90
CA PHE A 20 -5.06 1.12 -7.41
C PHE A 20 -5.37 -0.21 -6.73
N TRP A 21 -4.83 -1.31 -7.25
CA TRP A 21 -5.02 -2.60 -6.59
C TRP A 21 -4.36 -2.61 -5.21
N ILE A 22 -3.13 -2.09 -5.14
CA ILE A 22 -2.40 -2.05 -3.87
C ILE A 22 -3.14 -1.17 -2.87
N LEU A 23 -3.60 0.00 -3.32
CA LEU A 23 -4.36 0.88 -2.45
C LEU A 23 -5.64 0.24 -1.96
N GLY A 24 -6.29 -0.58 -2.81
CA GLY A 24 -7.47 -1.32 -2.39
C GLY A 24 -7.17 -2.27 -1.25
N GLU A 25 -6.03 -2.95 -1.31
CA GLU A 25 -5.63 -3.85 -0.23
C GLU A 25 -5.30 -3.08 1.04
N VAL A 26 -4.62 -1.95 0.90
CA VAL A 26 -4.31 -1.10 2.05
C VAL A 26 -5.61 -0.59 2.69
N SER A 27 -6.58 -0.22 1.86
CA SER A 27 -7.86 0.25 2.35
C SER A 27 -8.54 -0.79 3.22
N LYS A 28 -8.54 -2.05 2.77
CA LYS A 28 -9.15 -3.13 3.55
C LYS A 28 -8.49 -3.27 4.90
N ILE A 29 -7.16 -3.20 4.92
CA ILE A 29 -6.41 -3.36 6.15
C ILE A 29 -6.69 -2.20 7.11
N MET A 30 -6.64 -0.97 6.59
CA MET A 30 -6.80 0.19 7.46
C MET A 30 -8.23 0.33 7.95
N ARG A 31 -9.21 -0.13 7.18
CA ARG A 31 -10.59 -0.16 7.66
C ARG A 31 -10.73 -1.11 8.84
N LYS A 32 -10.08 -2.26 8.79
CA LYS A 32 -10.11 -3.19 9.91
C LYS A 32 -9.46 -2.60 11.15
N GLN A 33 -8.53 -1.68 10.95
CA GLN A 33 -7.85 -1.01 12.05
C GLN A 33 -8.57 0.27 12.48
N CYS A 34 -9.72 0.57 11.87
CA CYS A 34 -10.48 1.81 12.14
C CYS A 34 -9.65 3.05 11.85
N ARG A 35 -8.88 3.00 10.76
CA ARG A 35 -7.97 4.08 10.39
C ARG A 35 -8.29 4.65 9.03
N ILE A 36 -9.56 4.88 8.75
CA ILE A 36 -9.97 5.33 7.41
C ILE A 36 -9.46 6.74 7.09
N ILE A 37 -9.34 7.58 8.12
CA ILE A 37 -8.84 8.94 7.90
C ILE A 37 -7.37 8.87 7.50
N ASP A 38 -6.60 8.03 8.15
CA ASP A 38 -5.19 7.84 7.79
C ASP A 38 -5.05 7.31 6.38
N TYR A 39 -5.96 6.41 5.98
CA TYR A 39 -5.94 5.89 4.63
C TYR A 39 -6.20 6.99 3.61
N ASN A 40 -7.15 7.89 3.89
CA ASN A 40 -7.45 8.96 2.96
C ASN A 40 -6.23 9.87 2.76
N ASP A 41 -5.51 10.18 3.84
CA ASP A 41 -4.28 10.96 3.74
C ASP A 41 -3.23 10.23 2.90
N LEU A 42 -3.06 8.95 3.16
CA LEU A 42 -2.09 8.15 2.43
C LEU A 42 -2.42 8.12 0.95
N ARG A 43 -3.70 7.90 0.63
CA ARG A 43 -4.13 7.85 -0.76
C ARG A 43 -3.85 9.15 -1.48
N ASP A 44 -4.12 10.28 -0.82
CA ASP A 44 -3.89 11.58 -1.44
C ASP A 44 -2.41 11.78 -1.73
N ARG A 45 -1.54 11.37 -0.81
CA ARG A 45 -0.11 11.47 -1.02
C ARG A 45 0.35 10.59 -2.17
N VAL A 46 -0.23 9.40 -2.27
CA VAL A 46 0.13 8.48 -3.35
C VAL A 46 -0.28 9.06 -4.70
N PHE A 47 -1.44 9.69 -4.78
CA PHE A 47 -1.88 10.30 -6.03
C PHE A 47 -1.02 11.48 -6.44
N GLU A 48 -0.32 12.10 -5.50
CA GLU A 48 0.59 13.19 -5.81
C GLU A 48 2.01 12.71 -6.09
N ALA A 49 2.27 11.42 -5.95
CA ALA A 49 3.58 10.87 -6.23
C ALA A 49 3.91 11.04 -7.71
N GLN A 50 5.18 11.26 -7.99
CA GLN A 50 5.63 11.54 -9.35
C GLN A 50 6.14 10.31 -10.06
N SER A 51 6.21 9.17 -9.37
CA SER A 51 6.65 7.94 -9.98
C SER A 51 6.01 6.77 -9.26
N TYR A 52 6.03 5.62 -9.94
CA TYR A 52 5.53 4.39 -9.35
C TYR A 52 6.32 4.05 -8.08
N GLU A 53 7.63 4.22 -8.14
CA GLU A 53 8.48 3.88 -7.01
C GLU A 53 8.24 4.80 -5.84
N GLU A 54 7.98 6.07 -6.11
CA GLU A 54 7.64 6.99 -5.04
C GLU A 54 6.32 6.61 -4.39
N ALA A 55 5.34 6.22 -5.20
CA ALA A 55 4.06 5.77 -4.67
C ALA A 55 4.23 4.55 -3.77
N LEU A 56 5.05 3.59 -4.19
CA LEU A 56 5.31 2.41 -3.37
C LEU A 56 6.00 2.77 -2.07
N ALA A 57 6.92 3.73 -2.12
CA ALA A 57 7.62 4.17 -0.92
C ALA A 57 6.65 4.78 0.08
N ILE A 58 5.70 5.58 -0.40
CA ILE A 58 4.69 6.17 0.48
C ILE A 58 3.83 5.09 1.11
N ILE A 59 3.39 4.13 0.30
CA ILE A 59 2.54 3.04 0.81
C ILE A 59 3.30 2.22 1.85
N SER A 60 4.61 2.05 1.66
CA SER A 60 5.40 1.22 2.56
C SER A 60 5.57 1.84 3.95
N GLU A 61 5.13 3.07 4.14
CA GLU A 61 5.09 3.65 5.49
C GLU A 61 4.06 2.94 6.37
N GLU A 62 3.01 2.38 5.76
CA GLU A 62 1.93 1.77 6.52
C GLU A 62 1.90 0.25 6.42
N VAL A 63 2.46 -0.32 5.37
CA VAL A 63 2.48 -1.76 5.16
C VAL A 63 3.85 -2.16 4.66
N THR A 64 4.15 -3.46 4.79
CA THR A 64 5.36 -4.00 4.18
C THR A 64 5.02 -4.51 2.80
N LEU A 65 5.63 -3.93 1.79
CA LEU A 65 5.42 -4.37 0.41
C LEU A 65 6.48 -5.39 0.04
N VAL A 66 6.04 -6.56 -0.39
CA VAL A 66 6.94 -7.63 -0.80
C VAL A 66 6.76 -7.86 -2.28
N ARG A 67 7.86 -7.68 -3.02
CA ARG A 67 7.83 -7.88 -4.46
C ARG A 67 7.86 -9.36 -4.76
N LYS A 68 6.92 -9.80 -5.55
CA LYS A 68 6.85 -11.19 -5.93
C LYS A 68 8.01 -11.53 -6.87
N ARG A 69 8.66 -12.64 -6.60
CA ARG A 69 9.74 -13.09 -7.46
C ARG A 69 9.19 -13.90 -8.62
N ARG A 70 9.89 -13.80 -9.72
CA ARG A 70 9.57 -14.60 -10.88
C ARG A 70 10.68 -15.56 -11.20
#